data_f413cc23d09c9f36646591f9acdff909
#
_entry.id   f413cc23d09c9f36646591f9acdff909
#
_cell.length_a   1.000
_cell.length_b   1.000
_cell.length_c   1.000
_cell.angle_alpha   90.00
_cell.angle_beta   90.00
_cell.angle_gamma   90.00
#
_symmetry.space_group_name_H-M   'P 1'
#
loop_
_entity.id
_entity.type
_entity.pdbx_description
1 polymer ?
#
loop_
_entity_poly.entity_id
_entity_poly.type
_entity_poly.pdbx_seq_one_letter_code
_entity_poly.pdbx_strand_id
1 'polypeptide(L)'
;MILILFLIIMGIINTIIIYVLSRNIVKPLTQLENAALQIRKGNYEFKINTNAKNEIGDLSRTFEKTRKQLKETEKLKRKYDNNRNELISNISHDLKTPITTIKGYIEGIIDGIPSSKEKKEKYFKTIYQNTVNMETLINELFLLSELDLKELPLNFVPVDIKAYLTDCFEELKFYLAEKGIILKFDVDYNEQEKVYADREKIKRVILNIINNAVNHKAGIDSVITIKLTEKKEEAQIEIRDNGRGISEKSLNNIFERFYKADKARSNNSSGTGLGLYIAKKIVISHEGRIWAKSQEGKGTGIFFTLKKTHSFSKIIKLGKQP
;
A
#
# COMPACT_ATOMS: atom_id res chain seq x y z
N MET A 1 -82.18 6.53 -19.48
CA MET A 1 -81.12 7.42 -19.97
C MET A 1 -80.13 7.81 -18.84
N ILE A 2 -80.57 8.35 -17.72
CA ILE A 2 -79.73 8.79 -16.57
C ILE A 2 -78.91 7.64 -15.96
N LEU A 3 -79.49 6.44 -15.78
CA LEU A 3 -78.81 5.27 -15.21
C LEU A 3 -77.64 4.79 -16.14
N ILE A 4 -77.85 4.79 -17.44
CA ILE A 4 -76.80 4.40 -18.40
C ILE A 4 -75.64 5.41 -18.39
N LEU A 5 -75.94 6.71 -18.32
CA LEU A 5 -74.93 7.76 -18.25
C LEU A 5 -74.12 7.62 -16.94
N PHE A 6 -74.76 7.34 -15.80
CA PHE A 6 -74.10 7.07 -14.52
C PHE A 6 -73.15 5.88 -14.59
N LEU A 7 -73.56 4.76 -15.18
CA LEU A 7 -72.72 3.57 -15.36
C LEU A 7 -71.49 3.84 -16.24
N ILE A 8 -71.65 4.63 -17.33
CA ILE A 8 -70.56 5.03 -18.20
C ILE A 8 -69.56 5.91 -17.43
N ILE A 9 -70.03 6.90 -16.67
CA ILE A 9 -69.17 7.78 -15.87
C ILE A 9 -68.41 6.96 -14.84
N MET A 10 -69.04 6.04 -14.11
CA MET A 10 -68.41 5.13 -13.15
C MET A 10 -67.35 4.25 -13.82
N GLY A 11 -67.58 3.73 -15.03
CA GLY A 11 -66.62 2.95 -15.79
C GLY A 11 -65.40 3.77 -16.19
N ILE A 12 -65.59 5.02 -16.61
CA ILE A 12 -64.48 5.93 -16.94
C ILE A 12 -63.62 6.26 -15.71
N ILE A 13 -64.30 6.60 -14.59
CA ILE A 13 -63.58 6.91 -13.33
C ILE A 13 -62.74 5.71 -12.89
N ASN A 14 -63.33 4.49 -12.90
CA ASN A 14 -62.63 3.27 -12.49
C ASN A 14 -61.43 2.99 -13.39
N THR A 15 -61.57 3.19 -14.69
CA THR A 15 -60.45 3.02 -15.66
C THR A 15 -59.32 4.02 -15.39
N ILE A 16 -59.64 5.28 -15.09
CA ILE A 16 -58.65 6.31 -14.72
C ILE A 16 -57.94 5.93 -13.44
N ILE A 17 -58.64 5.50 -12.41
CA ILE A 17 -58.06 5.09 -11.14
C ILE A 17 -57.09 3.91 -11.35
N ILE A 18 -57.51 2.87 -12.06
CA ILE A 18 -56.66 1.70 -12.36
C ILE A 18 -55.40 2.14 -13.13
N TYR A 19 -55.56 3.01 -14.13
CA TYR A 19 -54.42 3.52 -14.89
C TYR A 19 -53.42 4.29 -14.03
N VAL A 20 -53.92 5.17 -13.16
CA VAL A 20 -53.11 5.97 -12.22
C VAL A 20 -52.37 5.07 -11.20
N LEU A 21 -53.07 4.12 -10.61
CA LEU A 21 -52.52 3.15 -9.66
C LEU A 21 -51.44 2.28 -10.35
N SER A 22 -51.76 1.75 -11.53
CA SER A 22 -50.79 0.93 -12.28
C SER A 22 -49.51 1.68 -12.61
N ARG A 23 -49.63 2.94 -13.05
CA ARG A 23 -48.48 3.76 -13.44
C ARG A 23 -47.64 4.25 -12.25
N ASN A 24 -48.27 4.65 -11.17
CA ASN A 24 -47.61 5.33 -10.04
C ASN A 24 -47.19 4.39 -8.91
N ILE A 25 -47.77 3.19 -8.82
CA ILE A 25 -47.50 2.21 -7.74
C ILE A 25 -47.00 0.89 -8.32
N VAL A 26 -47.82 0.20 -9.18
CA VAL A 26 -47.51 -1.17 -9.60
C VAL A 26 -46.22 -1.24 -10.41
N LYS A 27 -46.09 -0.40 -11.44
CA LYS A 27 -44.87 -0.37 -12.28
C LYS A 27 -43.60 -0.09 -11.54
N PRO A 28 -43.49 0.95 -10.68
CA PRO A 28 -42.31 1.19 -9.86
C PRO A 28 -41.98 0.04 -8.91
N LEU A 29 -42.97 -0.57 -8.26
CA LEU A 29 -42.75 -1.73 -7.36
C LEU A 29 -42.18 -2.93 -8.13
N THR A 30 -42.72 -3.25 -9.31
CA THR A 30 -42.16 -4.32 -10.16
C THR A 30 -40.72 -4.00 -10.61
N GLN A 31 -40.41 -2.72 -10.88
CA GLN A 31 -39.02 -2.31 -11.19
C GLN A 31 -38.08 -2.51 -10.00
N LEU A 32 -38.52 -2.18 -8.78
CA LEU A 32 -37.77 -2.40 -7.56
C LEU A 32 -37.55 -3.90 -7.26
N GLU A 33 -38.60 -4.73 -7.48
CA GLU A 33 -38.51 -6.18 -7.37
C GLU A 33 -37.44 -6.74 -8.34
N ASN A 34 -37.50 -6.35 -9.60
CA ASN A 34 -36.50 -6.74 -10.60
C ASN A 34 -35.11 -6.25 -10.22
N ALA A 35 -34.98 -5.03 -9.69
CA ALA A 35 -33.73 -4.50 -9.22
C ALA A 35 -33.15 -5.35 -8.04
N ALA A 36 -34.00 -5.76 -7.10
CA ALA A 36 -33.61 -6.64 -5.99
C ALA A 36 -33.12 -8.01 -6.52
N LEU A 37 -33.78 -8.57 -7.52
CA LEU A 37 -33.37 -9.82 -8.18
C LEU A 37 -32.03 -9.69 -8.89
N GLN A 38 -31.76 -8.57 -9.55
CA GLN A 38 -30.44 -8.30 -10.16
C GLN A 38 -29.35 -8.17 -9.11
N ILE A 39 -29.58 -7.42 -8.04
CA ILE A 39 -28.66 -7.28 -6.90
C ILE A 39 -28.33 -8.64 -6.31
N ARG A 40 -29.34 -9.50 -6.07
CA ARG A 40 -29.15 -10.87 -5.56
C ARG A 40 -28.24 -11.72 -6.46
N LYS A 41 -28.29 -11.50 -7.79
CA LYS A 41 -27.42 -12.17 -8.78
C LYS A 41 -26.02 -11.55 -8.88
N GLY A 42 -25.71 -10.51 -8.07
CA GLY A 42 -24.43 -9.79 -8.13
C GLY A 42 -24.30 -8.84 -9.33
N ASN A 43 -25.40 -8.58 -10.05
CA ASN A 43 -25.38 -7.59 -11.12
C ASN A 43 -25.76 -6.22 -10.54
N TYR A 44 -24.81 -5.30 -10.54
CA TYR A 44 -24.98 -3.92 -10.06
C TYR A 44 -24.94 -2.90 -11.22
N GLU A 45 -24.81 -3.35 -12.50
CA GLU A 45 -24.61 -2.48 -13.68
C GLU A 45 -25.95 -2.03 -14.29
N PHE A 46 -26.87 -1.55 -13.47
CA PHE A 46 -28.13 -0.95 -13.89
C PHE A 46 -28.44 0.31 -13.05
N LYS A 47 -29.47 1.03 -13.45
CA LYS A 47 -29.95 2.21 -12.69
C LYS A 47 -31.41 2.02 -12.32
N ILE A 48 -31.77 2.48 -11.14
CA ILE A 48 -33.16 2.51 -10.67
C ILE A 48 -33.73 3.89 -10.97
N ASN A 49 -34.94 3.92 -11.54
CA ASN A 49 -35.62 5.19 -11.79
C ASN A 49 -36.07 5.83 -10.47
N THR A 50 -35.59 7.04 -10.17
CA THR A 50 -35.82 7.76 -8.93
C THR A 50 -36.65 9.03 -9.10
N ASN A 51 -37.30 9.22 -10.28
CA ASN A 51 -37.97 10.46 -10.63
C ASN A 51 -39.35 10.68 -9.97
N ALA A 52 -39.93 9.68 -9.30
CA ALA A 52 -41.17 9.82 -8.59
C ALA A 52 -41.00 10.75 -7.36
N LYS A 53 -41.99 11.62 -7.13
CA LYS A 53 -41.98 12.59 -6.02
C LYS A 53 -42.83 12.15 -4.82
N ASN A 54 -43.15 10.87 -4.72
CA ASN A 54 -43.92 10.24 -3.64
C ASN A 54 -43.04 9.27 -2.85
N GLU A 55 -43.65 8.55 -1.88
CA GLU A 55 -42.98 7.58 -1.02
C GLU A 55 -42.28 6.47 -1.81
N ILE A 56 -42.83 6.08 -2.95
CA ILE A 56 -42.22 5.13 -3.88
C ILE A 56 -40.93 5.70 -4.49
N GLY A 57 -40.91 6.99 -4.78
CA GLY A 57 -39.72 7.69 -5.22
C GLY A 57 -38.62 7.75 -4.14
N ASP A 58 -39.01 7.96 -2.86
CA ASP A 58 -38.08 7.91 -1.73
C ASP A 58 -37.48 6.52 -1.55
N LEU A 59 -38.32 5.50 -1.65
CA LEU A 59 -37.87 4.10 -1.62
C LEU A 59 -36.91 3.80 -2.77
N SER A 60 -37.23 4.24 -4.00
CA SER A 60 -36.38 4.08 -5.17
C SER A 60 -35.01 4.77 -5.01
N ARG A 61 -34.97 5.97 -4.41
CA ARG A 61 -33.73 6.70 -4.10
C ARG A 61 -32.88 5.95 -3.07
N THR A 62 -33.49 5.44 -2.01
CA THR A 62 -32.80 4.65 -0.99
C THR A 62 -32.23 3.35 -1.59
N PHE A 63 -33.00 2.67 -2.44
CA PHE A 63 -32.58 1.45 -3.12
C PHE A 63 -31.40 1.70 -4.09
N GLU A 64 -31.45 2.81 -4.84
CA GLU A 64 -30.34 3.21 -5.73
C GLU A 64 -29.06 3.56 -4.94
N LYS A 65 -29.19 4.21 -3.77
CA LYS A 65 -28.04 4.48 -2.88
C LYS A 65 -27.43 3.16 -2.38
N THR A 66 -28.25 2.21 -1.94
CA THR A 66 -27.80 0.88 -1.50
C THR A 66 -27.13 0.12 -2.64
N ARG A 67 -27.70 0.13 -3.83
CA ARG A 67 -27.09 -0.50 -5.01
C ARG A 67 -25.69 0.07 -5.32
N LYS A 68 -25.55 1.41 -5.28
CA LYS A 68 -24.23 2.07 -5.48
C LYS A 68 -23.23 1.64 -4.42
N GLN A 69 -23.64 1.59 -3.16
CA GLN A 69 -22.79 1.17 -2.05
C GLN A 69 -22.34 -0.29 -2.21
N LEU A 70 -23.26 -1.19 -2.59
CA LEU A 70 -22.93 -2.59 -2.89
C LEU A 70 -21.96 -2.72 -4.07
N LYS A 71 -22.17 -1.94 -5.15
CA LYS A 71 -21.25 -1.90 -6.29
C LYS A 71 -19.83 -1.50 -5.87
N GLU A 72 -19.70 -0.45 -5.07
CA GLU A 72 -18.39 0.00 -4.57
C GLU A 72 -17.75 -1.05 -3.65
N THR A 73 -18.53 -1.67 -2.77
CA THR A 73 -18.03 -2.74 -1.89
C THR A 73 -17.53 -3.94 -2.69
N GLU A 74 -18.28 -4.37 -3.72
CA GLU A 74 -17.88 -5.47 -4.59
C GLU A 74 -16.61 -5.14 -5.40
N LYS A 75 -16.49 -3.90 -5.89
CA LYS A 75 -15.29 -3.43 -6.57
C LYS A 75 -14.07 -3.45 -5.66
N LEU A 76 -14.24 -2.99 -4.40
CA LEU A 76 -13.17 -3.04 -3.39
C LEU A 76 -12.79 -4.48 -3.06
N LYS A 77 -13.79 -5.38 -2.90
CA LYS A 77 -13.56 -6.80 -2.65
C LYS A 77 -12.77 -7.46 -3.79
N ARG A 78 -13.19 -7.25 -5.05
CA ARG A 78 -12.46 -7.78 -6.22
C ARG A 78 -11.03 -7.26 -6.30
N LYS A 79 -10.82 -5.97 -5.99
CA LYS A 79 -9.47 -5.41 -5.93
C LYS A 79 -8.64 -6.08 -4.84
N TYR A 80 -9.24 -6.34 -3.68
CA TYR A 80 -8.57 -7.04 -2.59
C TYR A 80 -8.20 -8.48 -2.97
N ASP A 81 -9.14 -9.23 -3.56
CA ASP A 81 -8.92 -10.62 -3.98
C ASP A 81 -7.86 -10.71 -5.08
N ASN A 82 -7.87 -9.81 -6.05
CA ASN A 82 -6.84 -9.73 -7.10
C ASN A 82 -5.46 -9.43 -6.50
N ASN A 83 -5.37 -8.45 -5.60
CA ASN A 83 -4.12 -8.12 -4.93
C ASN A 83 -3.59 -9.29 -4.08
N ARG A 84 -4.48 -10.06 -3.44
CA ARG A 84 -4.11 -11.27 -2.68
C ARG A 84 -3.58 -12.37 -3.59
N ASN A 85 -4.22 -12.61 -4.73
CA ASN A 85 -3.77 -13.61 -5.69
C ASN A 85 -2.42 -13.23 -6.31
N GLU A 86 -2.24 -11.96 -6.65
CA GLU A 86 -0.96 -11.42 -7.13
C GLU A 86 0.13 -11.56 -6.05
N LEU A 87 -0.19 -11.29 -4.78
CA LEU A 87 0.69 -11.52 -3.63
C LEU A 87 1.20 -12.96 -3.60
N ILE A 88 0.29 -13.95 -3.60
CA ILE A 88 0.63 -15.38 -3.51
C ILE A 88 1.50 -15.79 -4.71
N SER A 89 1.16 -15.35 -5.92
CA SER A 89 1.91 -15.64 -7.14
C SER A 89 3.33 -15.10 -7.09
N ASN A 90 3.50 -13.83 -6.71
CA ASN A 90 4.80 -13.17 -6.63
C ASN A 90 5.69 -13.79 -5.55
N ILE A 91 5.13 -14.09 -4.37
CA ILE A 91 5.83 -14.79 -3.29
C ILE A 91 6.33 -16.16 -3.77
N SER A 92 5.45 -16.94 -4.40
CA SER A 92 5.80 -18.28 -4.88
C SER A 92 6.95 -18.21 -5.89
N HIS A 93 6.94 -17.24 -6.78
CA HIS A 93 8.02 -16.99 -7.74
C HIS A 93 9.32 -16.59 -7.04
N ASP A 94 9.26 -15.61 -6.13
CA ASP A 94 10.46 -15.06 -5.47
C ASP A 94 11.09 -16.04 -4.45
N LEU A 95 10.31 -17.00 -3.93
CA LEU A 95 10.84 -18.11 -3.13
C LEU A 95 11.37 -19.24 -3.99
N LYS A 96 10.76 -19.56 -5.14
CA LYS A 96 11.18 -20.64 -6.02
C LYS A 96 12.59 -20.42 -6.57
N THR A 97 12.93 -19.18 -6.92
CA THR A 97 14.24 -18.82 -7.50
C THR A 97 15.42 -19.18 -6.56
N PRO A 98 15.50 -18.69 -5.31
CA PRO A 98 16.58 -19.03 -4.40
C PRO A 98 16.59 -20.54 -4.04
N ILE A 99 15.43 -21.18 -3.89
CA ILE A 99 15.34 -22.62 -3.64
C ILE A 99 15.98 -23.41 -4.80
N THR A 100 15.65 -23.08 -6.04
CA THR A 100 16.22 -23.74 -7.22
C THR A 100 17.73 -23.50 -7.30
N THR A 101 18.20 -22.30 -6.97
CA THR A 101 19.62 -21.97 -6.93
C THR A 101 20.33 -22.79 -5.86
N ILE A 102 19.83 -22.82 -4.63
CA ILE A 102 20.40 -23.62 -3.53
C ILE A 102 20.47 -25.09 -3.93
N LYS A 103 19.37 -25.65 -4.46
CA LYS A 103 19.30 -27.03 -4.91
C LYS A 103 20.36 -27.33 -5.98
N GLY A 104 20.47 -26.50 -7.01
CA GLY A 104 21.47 -26.71 -8.07
C GLY A 104 22.92 -26.63 -7.59
N TYR A 105 23.24 -25.74 -6.64
CA TYR A 105 24.58 -25.69 -6.05
C TYR A 105 24.88 -26.88 -5.16
N ILE A 106 23.89 -27.39 -4.41
CA ILE A 106 24.04 -28.61 -3.60
C ILE A 106 24.23 -29.83 -4.51
N GLU A 107 23.42 -30.00 -5.56
CA GLU A 107 23.55 -31.06 -6.55
C GLU A 107 24.94 -31.02 -7.21
N GLY A 108 25.41 -29.82 -7.61
CA GLY A 108 26.75 -29.65 -8.14
C GLY A 108 27.87 -30.02 -7.18
N ILE A 109 27.70 -29.81 -5.85
CA ILE A 109 28.67 -30.29 -4.83
C ILE A 109 28.64 -31.81 -4.74
N ILE A 110 27.46 -32.42 -4.74
CA ILE A 110 27.27 -33.90 -4.70
C ILE A 110 27.94 -34.54 -5.91
N ASP A 111 27.76 -33.95 -7.09
CA ASP A 111 28.32 -34.42 -8.37
C ASP A 111 29.83 -34.15 -8.52
N GLY A 112 30.47 -33.52 -7.51
CA GLY A 112 31.89 -33.21 -7.54
C GLY A 112 32.32 -32.11 -8.52
N ILE A 113 31.39 -31.32 -9.04
CA ILE A 113 31.66 -30.24 -10.03
C ILE A 113 32.69 -29.22 -9.53
N PRO A 114 32.65 -28.71 -8.27
CA PRO A 114 33.66 -27.79 -7.77
C PRO A 114 34.96 -28.53 -7.44
N SER A 115 35.91 -28.50 -8.37
CA SER A 115 37.19 -29.22 -8.32
C SER A 115 38.26 -28.56 -7.42
N SER A 116 38.10 -27.27 -7.03
CA SER A 116 39.03 -26.56 -6.16
C SER A 116 38.36 -26.08 -4.87
N LYS A 117 39.20 -25.78 -3.84
CA LYS A 117 38.72 -25.27 -2.54
C LYS A 117 37.99 -23.95 -2.71
N GLU A 118 38.53 -23.06 -3.56
CA GLU A 118 37.93 -21.73 -3.83
C GLU A 118 36.54 -21.88 -4.48
N LYS A 119 36.39 -22.85 -5.43
CA LYS A 119 35.10 -23.12 -6.05
C LYS A 119 34.08 -23.66 -5.03
N LYS A 120 34.50 -24.56 -4.13
CA LYS A 120 33.64 -25.06 -3.06
C LYS A 120 33.20 -23.94 -2.13
N GLU A 121 34.12 -23.09 -1.69
CA GLU A 121 33.81 -21.92 -0.86
C GLU A 121 32.82 -20.97 -1.55
N LYS A 122 32.98 -20.71 -2.84
CA LYS A 122 32.04 -19.90 -3.64
C LYS A 122 30.65 -20.53 -3.67
N TYR A 123 30.55 -21.86 -3.82
CA TYR A 123 29.27 -22.57 -3.80
C TYR A 123 28.58 -22.43 -2.45
N PHE A 124 29.30 -22.70 -1.35
CA PHE A 124 28.76 -22.52 0.01
C PHE A 124 28.34 -21.08 0.29
N LYS A 125 29.14 -20.10 -0.12
CA LYS A 125 28.79 -18.68 0.02
C LYS A 125 27.51 -18.32 -0.74
N THR A 126 27.33 -18.88 -1.93
CA THR A 126 26.11 -18.64 -2.74
C THR A 126 24.89 -19.30 -2.09
N ILE A 127 25.02 -20.52 -1.56
CA ILE A 127 23.95 -21.21 -0.81
C ILE A 127 23.56 -20.36 0.41
N TYR A 128 24.55 -19.97 1.22
CA TYR A 128 24.33 -19.16 2.42
C TYR A 128 23.61 -17.83 2.10
N GLN A 129 24.09 -17.12 1.06
CA GLN A 129 23.47 -15.84 0.66
C GLN A 129 22.01 -16.01 0.23
N ASN A 130 21.68 -17.09 -0.51
CA ASN A 130 20.29 -17.34 -0.91
C ASN A 130 19.41 -17.73 0.30
N THR A 131 19.97 -18.43 1.29
CA THR A 131 19.24 -18.74 2.54
C THR A 131 18.92 -17.46 3.33
N VAL A 132 19.88 -16.55 3.48
CA VAL A 132 19.68 -15.24 4.13
C VAL A 132 18.64 -14.39 3.37
N ASN A 133 18.68 -14.42 2.04
CA ASN A 133 17.68 -13.73 1.22
C ASN A 133 16.26 -14.30 1.44
N MET A 134 16.13 -15.63 1.54
CA MET A 134 14.84 -16.28 1.86
C MET A 134 14.33 -15.90 3.25
N GLU A 135 15.21 -15.89 4.25
CA GLU A 135 14.85 -15.47 5.61
C GLU A 135 14.32 -14.02 5.62
N THR A 136 14.99 -13.12 4.90
CA THR A 136 14.55 -11.73 4.74
C THR A 136 13.16 -11.65 4.11
N LEU A 137 12.91 -12.43 3.02
CA LEU A 137 11.60 -12.51 2.36
C LEU A 137 10.50 -12.96 3.32
N ILE A 138 10.75 -14.02 4.08
CA ILE A 138 9.80 -14.58 5.04
C ILE A 138 9.47 -13.53 6.12
N ASN A 139 10.49 -12.86 6.67
CA ASN A 139 10.31 -11.81 7.68
C ASN A 139 9.55 -10.58 7.14
N GLU A 140 9.73 -10.23 5.86
CA GLU A 140 8.94 -9.19 5.20
C GLU A 140 7.48 -9.60 5.04
N LEU A 141 7.20 -10.87 4.75
CA LEU A 141 5.85 -11.42 4.62
C LEU A 141 5.11 -11.46 5.96
N PHE A 142 5.78 -11.89 7.04
CA PHE A 142 5.20 -11.88 8.38
C PHE A 142 4.80 -10.45 8.77
N LEU A 143 5.70 -9.49 8.61
CA LEU A 143 5.39 -8.11 8.93
C LEU A 143 4.25 -7.56 8.05
N LEU A 144 4.21 -7.93 6.77
CA LEU A 144 3.12 -7.53 5.88
C LEU A 144 1.77 -8.05 6.37
N SER A 145 1.73 -9.30 6.83
CA SER A 145 0.54 -9.92 7.41
C SER A 145 0.07 -9.16 8.67
N GLU A 146 0.99 -8.82 9.58
CA GLU A 146 0.68 -8.03 10.78
C GLU A 146 0.16 -6.62 10.43
N LEU A 147 0.78 -5.96 9.46
CA LEU A 147 0.38 -4.63 8.98
C LEU A 147 -1.01 -4.62 8.31
N ASP A 148 -1.40 -5.71 7.63
CA ASP A 148 -2.70 -5.81 6.96
C ASP A 148 -3.84 -6.07 7.94
N LEU A 149 -3.60 -6.82 8.99
CA LEU A 149 -4.57 -7.11 10.05
C LEU A 149 -4.81 -5.89 10.97
N LYS A 150 -4.06 -4.78 10.79
CA LYS A 150 -4.02 -3.64 11.72
C LYS A 150 -3.67 -4.05 13.17
N GLU A 151 -3.05 -5.20 13.32
CA GLU A 151 -2.66 -5.80 14.60
C GLU A 151 -1.19 -5.55 14.92
N LEU A 152 -0.51 -4.66 14.17
CA LEU A 152 0.87 -4.36 14.46
C LEU A 152 0.95 -3.71 15.86
N PRO A 153 1.47 -4.42 16.86
CA PRO A 153 1.67 -3.81 18.16
C PRO A 153 2.78 -2.77 18.03
N LEU A 154 2.40 -1.49 18.00
CA LEU A 154 3.35 -0.39 17.97
C LEU A 154 3.69 0.02 19.40
N ASN A 155 4.97 0.01 19.73
CA ASN A 155 5.48 0.49 21.00
C ASN A 155 5.88 1.97 20.87
N PHE A 156 4.88 2.85 20.96
CA PHE A 156 5.11 4.29 20.87
C PHE A 156 5.79 4.84 22.13
N VAL A 157 6.92 5.49 21.94
CA VAL A 157 7.65 6.20 22.99
C VAL A 157 8.05 7.59 22.52
N PRO A 158 8.26 8.56 23.42
CA PRO A 158 8.87 9.84 23.08
C PRO A 158 10.33 9.63 22.66
N VAL A 159 10.67 9.96 21.41
CA VAL A 159 12.01 9.78 20.82
C VAL A 159 12.61 11.14 20.49
N ASP A 160 13.83 11.38 20.97
CA ASP A 160 14.69 12.43 20.43
C ASP A 160 15.11 12.00 19.02
N ILE A 161 14.43 12.55 18.01
CA ILE A 161 14.61 12.12 16.62
C ILE A 161 16.00 12.49 16.07
N LYS A 162 16.60 13.60 16.56
CA LYS A 162 17.95 14.00 16.14
C LYS A 162 18.98 13.00 16.65
N ALA A 163 18.97 12.72 17.95
CA ALA A 163 19.88 11.73 18.56
C ALA A 163 19.69 10.36 17.92
N TYR A 164 18.46 9.92 17.75
CA TYR A 164 18.12 8.63 17.11
C TYR A 164 18.64 8.50 15.67
N LEU A 165 18.49 9.54 14.85
CA LEU A 165 19.01 9.54 13.48
C LEU A 165 20.53 9.62 13.45
N THR A 166 21.16 10.28 14.43
CA THR A 166 22.62 10.30 14.58
C THR A 166 23.16 8.89 14.87
N ASP A 167 22.54 8.16 15.79
CA ASP A 167 22.90 6.77 16.07
C ASP A 167 22.76 5.88 14.84
N CYS A 168 21.64 6.00 14.12
CA CYS A 168 21.41 5.27 12.87
C CYS A 168 22.44 5.64 11.79
N PHE A 169 22.82 6.92 11.69
CA PHE A 169 23.83 7.40 10.75
C PHE A 169 25.19 6.76 11.02
N GLU A 170 25.67 6.75 12.26
CA GLU A 170 26.96 6.15 12.60
C GLU A 170 26.99 4.65 12.32
N GLU A 171 25.91 3.91 12.63
CA GLU A 171 25.78 2.50 12.31
C GLU A 171 25.85 2.24 10.79
N LEU A 172 25.15 3.04 10.01
CA LEU A 172 25.03 2.87 8.56
C LEU A 172 26.28 3.34 7.80
N LYS A 173 27.03 4.28 8.33
CA LYS A 173 28.21 4.87 7.71
C LYS A 173 29.26 3.82 7.35
N PHE A 174 29.57 2.89 8.27
CA PHE A 174 30.52 1.81 8.01
C PHE A 174 29.99 0.84 6.93
N TYR A 175 28.76 0.41 7.06
CA TYR A 175 28.11 -0.50 6.10
C TYR A 175 28.07 0.07 4.67
N LEU A 176 27.78 1.36 4.53
CA LEU A 176 27.71 2.02 3.22
C LEU A 176 29.11 2.32 2.65
N ALA A 177 30.09 2.61 3.51
CA ALA A 177 31.48 2.81 3.08
C ALA A 177 32.07 1.53 2.45
N GLU A 178 31.79 0.35 3.01
CA GLU A 178 32.18 -0.94 2.40
C GLU A 178 31.58 -1.16 1.00
N LYS A 179 30.45 -0.52 0.73
CA LYS A 179 29.77 -0.56 -0.60
C LYS A 179 30.18 0.58 -1.52
N GLY A 180 31.15 1.41 -1.11
CA GLY A 180 31.63 2.58 -1.86
C GLY A 180 30.58 3.70 -1.97
N ILE A 181 29.75 3.88 -0.91
CA ILE A 181 28.71 4.91 -0.85
C ILE A 181 29.04 5.89 0.27
N ILE A 182 29.04 7.18 -0.05
CA ILE A 182 29.24 8.25 0.93
C ILE A 182 27.91 8.59 1.58
N LEU A 183 27.83 8.47 2.92
CA LEU A 183 26.65 8.90 3.67
C LEU A 183 26.88 10.31 4.22
N LYS A 184 25.90 11.21 4.04
CA LYS A 184 25.88 12.59 4.58
C LYS A 184 24.69 12.76 5.49
N PHE A 185 24.85 13.59 6.52
CA PHE A 185 23.78 13.93 7.47
C PHE A 185 23.65 15.44 7.60
N ASP A 186 22.46 15.98 7.37
CA ASP A 186 22.13 17.40 7.45
C ASP A 186 20.94 17.59 8.41
N VAL A 187 21.12 18.44 9.41
CA VAL A 187 20.13 18.62 10.50
C VAL A 187 19.75 20.08 10.64
N ASP A 188 18.48 20.33 10.41
CA ASP A 188 17.82 21.62 10.68
C ASP A 188 16.61 21.35 11.60
N TYR A 189 16.91 21.07 12.89
CA TYR A 189 15.94 20.63 13.88
C TYR A 189 16.29 21.07 15.30
N ASN A 190 15.28 21.59 16.04
CA ASN A 190 15.43 21.99 17.42
C ASN A 190 15.56 20.77 18.35
N GLU A 191 16.58 20.75 19.19
CA GLU A 191 16.91 19.62 20.07
C GLU A 191 15.85 19.33 21.16
N GLN A 192 15.01 20.31 21.49
CA GLN A 192 14.00 20.14 22.56
C GLN A 192 12.75 19.40 22.12
N GLU A 193 12.56 19.19 20.82
CA GLU A 193 11.35 18.60 20.25
C GLU A 193 11.49 17.09 20.05
N LYS A 194 10.65 16.32 20.75
CA LYS A 194 10.55 14.86 20.58
C LYS A 194 9.42 14.48 19.66
N VAL A 195 9.56 13.35 18.96
CA VAL A 195 8.48 12.71 18.20
C VAL A 195 7.94 11.50 18.96
N TYR A 196 6.71 11.11 18.68
CA TYR A 196 6.09 9.90 19.23
C TYR A 196 6.23 8.78 18.20
N ALA A 197 7.07 7.78 18.48
CA ALA A 197 7.39 6.76 17.49
C ALA A 197 7.83 5.43 18.12
N ASP A 198 7.64 4.35 17.39
CA ASP A 198 8.27 3.05 17.63
C ASP A 198 9.64 3.03 16.96
N ARG A 199 10.70 3.00 17.78
CA ARG A 199 12.10 3.08 17.32
C ARG A 199 12.47 1.97 16.35
N GLU A 200 12.07 0.73 16.62
CA GLU A 200 12.40 -0.42 15.77
C GLU A 200 11.71 -0.35 14.41
N LYS A 201 10.45 0.05 14.41
CA LYS A 201 9.71 0.20 13.16
C LYS A 201 10.24 1.37 12.31
N ILE A 202 10.62 2.49 12.95
CA ILE A 202 11.26 3.61 12.21
C ILE A 202 12.65 3.23 11.69
N LYS A 203 13.45 2.46 12.45
CA LYS A 203 14.71 1.90 11.92
C LYS A 203 14.46 1.11 10.63
N ARG A 204 13.42 0.30 10.60
CA ARG A 204 13.04 -0.48 9.42
C ARG A 204 12.61 0.41 8.23
N VAL A 205 11.92 1.53 8.47
CA VAL A 205 11.63 2.52 7.41
C VAL A 205 12.92 3.05 6.80
N ILE A 206 13.87 3.49 7.65
CA ILE A 206 15.17 4.02 7.21
C ILE A 206 15.94 2.98 6.40
N LEU A 207 16.06 1.76 6.92
CA LEU A 207 16.76 0.66 6.25
C LEU A 207 16.14 0.31 4.89
N ASN A 208 14.82 0.26 4.78
CA ASN A 208 14.12 -0.03 3.52
C ASN A 208 14.40 1.04 2.46
N ILE A 209 14.41 2.32 2.86
CA ILE A 209 14.71 3.42 1.95
C ILE A 209 16.18 3.40 1.54
N ILE A 210 17.10 3.20 2.48
CA ILE A 210 18.56 3.14 2.21
C ILE A 210 18.89 1.93 1.33
N ASN A 211 18.35 0.74 1.62
CA ASN A 211 18.59 -0.43 0.78
C ASN A 211 18.06 -0.22 -0.65
N ASN A 212 16.94 0.49 -0.81
CA ASN A 212 16.46 0.88 -2.13
C ASN A 212 17.48 1.79 -2.84
N ALA A 213 18.01 2.80 -2.17
CA ALA A 213 19.04 3.68 -2.71
C ALA A 213 20.32 2.91 -3.11
N VAL A 214 20.78 1.98 -2.27
CA VAL A 214 21.93 1.09 -2.54
C VAL A 214 21.71 0.25 -3.80
N ASN A 215 20.52 -0.33 -3.96
CA ASN A 215 20.20 -1.20 -5.11
C ASN A 215 20.09 -0.44 -6.43
N HIS A 216 19.81 0.87 -6.38
CA HIS A 216 19.63 1.71 -7.58
C HIS A 216 20.77 2.74 -7.79
N LYS A 217 21.93 2.52 -7.17
CA LYS A 217 23.11 3.38 -7.37
C LYS A 217 23.52 3.47 -8.84
N ALA A 218 24.00 4.64 -9.28
CA ALA A 218 24.33 4.91 -10.68
C ALA A 218 25.81 4.73 -11.02
N GLY A 219 26.72 4.64 -10.04
CA GLY A 219 28.16 4.59 -10.33
C GLY A 219 29.03 4.54 -9.06
N ILE A 220 30.32 4.91 -9.24
CA ILE A 220 31.34 4.85 -8.18
C ILE A 220 31.12 5.97 -7.15
N ASP A 221 30.70 7.17 -7.58
CA ASP A 221 30.51 8.34 -6.71
C ASP A 221 29.07 8.40 -6.16
N SER A 222 28.65 7.31 -5.53
CA SER A 222 27.29 7.24 -4.95
C SER A 222 27.24 7.94 -3.60
N VAL A 223 26.28 8.85 -3.45
CA VAL A 223 26.05 9.63 -2.24
C VAL A 223 24.61 9.41 -1.78
N ILE A 224 24.44 9.14 -0.49
CA ILE A 224 23.14 9.15 0.19
C ILE A 224 23.17 10.28 1.23
N THR A 225 22.16 11.13 1.24
CA THR A 225 22.02 12.22 2.22
C THR A 225 20.77 11.98 3.05
N ILE A 226 20.91 11.95 4.36
CA ILE A 226 19.80 11.98 5.31
C ILE A 226 19.64 13.43 5.76
N LYS A 227 18.45 14.00 5.61
CA LYS A 227 18.16 15.36 6.08
C LYS A 227 16.99 15.33 7.06
N LEU A 228 17.17 15.95 8.22
CA LEU A 228 16.13 16.18 9.21
C LEU A 228 15.74 17.66 9.18
N THR A 229 14.46 17.94 8.98
CA THR A 229 13.92 19.29 8.92
C THR A 229 12.75 19.45 9.89
N GLU A 230 12.73 20.55 10.63
CA GLU A 230 11.65 20.88 11.53
C GLU A 230 10.44 21.42 10.76
N LYS A 231 9.24 20.95 11.10
CA LYS A 231 7.96 21.50 10.73
C LYS A 231 7.13 21.80 11.98
N LYS A 232 6.10 22.62 11.86
CA LYS A 232 5.30 23.10 12.99
C LYS A 232 4.82 21.98 13.92
N GLU A 233 4.29 20.90 13.35
CA GLU A 233 3.68 19.78 14.11
C GLU A 233 4.36 18.42 13.84
N GLU A 234 5.33 18.39 12.95
CA GLU A 234 5.97 17.16 12.45
C GLU A 234 7.48 17.34 12.33
N ALA A 235 8.22 16.27 12.49
CA ALA A 235 9.59 16.15 12.02
C ALA A 235 9.55 15.55 10.61
N GLN A 236 10.20 16.19 9.63
CA GLN A 236 10.32 15.68 8.28
C GLN A 236 11.72 15.12 8.07
N ILE A 237 11.77 13.86 7.66
CA ILE A 237 12.99 13.15 7.29
C ILE A 237 13.01 12.98 5.76
N GLU A 238 14.11 13.35 5.14
CA GLU A 238 14.41 13.11 3.74
C GLU A 238 15.62 12.19 3.63
N ILE A 239 15.51 11.14 2.82
CA ILE A 239 16.64 10.28 2.43
C ILE A 239 16.75 10.39 0.92
N ARG A 240 17.86 10.98 0.46
CA ARG A 240 18.11 11.29 -0.96
C ARG A 240 19.34 10.56 -1.46
N ASP A 241 19.22 9.90 -2.59
CA ASP A 241 20.32 9.35 -3.36
C ASP A 241 20.59 10.18 -4.63
N ASN A 242 21.79 10.02 -5.20
CA ASN A 242 22.16 10.53 -6.52
C ASN A 242 22.18 9.43 -7.59
N GLY A 243 21.34 8.40 -7.43
CA GLY A 243 21.25 7.25 -8.30
C GLY A 243 20.58 7.52 -9.65
N ARG A 244 20.06 6.46 -10.28
CA ARG A 244 19.45 6.53 -11.63
C ARG A 244 18.18 7.38 -11.69
N GLY A 245 17.54 7.64 -10.55
CA GLY A 245 16.25 8.29 -10.51
C GLY A 245 15.11 7.38 -11.00
N ILE A 246 13.90 7.93 -10.98
CA ILE A 246 12.65 7.23 -11.30
C ILE A 246 11.85 8.08 -12.26
N SER A 247 11.29 7.47 -13.30
CA SER A 247 10.42 8.16 -14.26
C SER A 247 9.13 8.64 -13.60
N GLU A 248 8.57 9.74 -14.09
CA GLU A 248 7.33 10.32 -13.56
C GLU A 248 6.16 9.33 -13.57
N LYS A 249 6.08 8.48 -14.61
CA LYS A 249 5.05 7.42 -14.71
C LYS A 249 5.16 6.38 -13.60
N SER A 250 6.37 6.07 -13.17
CA SER A 250 6.65 5.06 -12.14
C SER A 250 6.52 5.63 -10.72
N LEU A 251 6.77 6.94 -10.55
CA LEU A 251 6.87 7.59 -9.25
C LEU A 251 5.61 7.40 -8.38
N ASN A 252 4.43 7.41 -9.00
CA ASN A 252 3.16 7.23 -8.28
C ASN A 252 2.97 5.79 -7.75
N ASN A 253 3.68 4.82 -8.30
CA ASN A 253 3.48 3.40 -8.02
C ASN A 253 4.57 2.78 -7.14
N ILE A 254 5.67 3.50 -6.85
CA ILE A 254 6.82 2.92 -6.10
C ILE A 254 6.47 2.47 -4.69
N PHE A 255 5.39 2.96 -4.12
CA PHE A 255 4.86 2.57 -2.81
C PHE A 255 3.76 1.50 -2.91
N GLU A 256 3.49 0.96 -4.09
CA GLU A 256 2.58 -0.17 -4.27
C GLU A 256 3.32 -1.50 -4.07
N ARG A 257 2.59 -2.54 -3.65
CA ARG A 257 3.16 -3.88 -3.38
C ARG A 257 3.81 -4.46 -4.65
N PHE A 258 5.00 -5.07 -4.50
CA PHE A 258 5.72 -5.75 -5.58
C PHE A 258 6.01 -4.88 -6.81
N TYR A 259 5.81 -3.59 -6.69
CA TYR A 259 6.09 -2.69 -7.80
C TYR A 259 7.61 -2.58 -8.01
N LYS A 260 8.03 -2.82 -9.24
CA LYS A 260 9.42 -2.64 -9.72
C LYS A 260 9.36 -1.76 -10.97
N ALA A 261 10.02 -0.62 -10.95
CA ALA A 261 9.99 0.35 -12.06
C ALA A 261 10.57 -0.22 -13.36
N ASP A 262 11.54 -1.15 -13.28
CA ASP A 262 12.22 -1.79 -14.41
C ASP A 262 11.96 -3.31 -14.43
N LYS A 263 10.82 -3.74 -14.99
CA LYS A 263 10.57 -5.18 -15.25
C LYS A 263 11.51 -5.80 -16.28
N ALA A 264 12.10 -5.00 -17.17
CA ALA A 264 12.87 -5.48 -18.32
C ALA A 264 14.40 -5.49 -18.15
N ARG A 265 14.95 -4.82 -17.12
CA ARG A 265 16.41 -4.66 -16.95
C ARG A 265 17.01 -5.40 -15.76
N SER A 266 16.22 -6.11 -14.97
CA SER A 266 16.65 -6.59 -13.66
C SER A 266 16.74 -8.10 -13.53
N ASN A 267 17.43 -8.80 -14.44
CA ASN A 267 17.88 -10.16 -14.12
C ASN A 267 18.87 -10.21 -12.92
N ASN A 268 19.28 -9.05 -12.38
CA ASN A 268 20.21 -8.94 -11.25
C ASN A 268 19.79 -7.97 -10.13
N SER A 269 18.61 -7.34 -10.16
CA SER A 269 18.19 -6.48 -9.05
C SER A 269 17.45 -7.29 -7.99
N SER A 270 18.17 -7.64 -6.91
CA SER A 270 17.65 -8.29 -5.73
C SER A 270 16.78 -7.34 -4.91
N GLY A 271 15.49 -7.24 -5.22
CA GLY A 271 14.53 -6.49 -4.41
C GLY A 271 13.16 -7.13 -4.54
N THR A 272 12.47 -7.32 -3.42
CA THR A 272 11.14 -7.93 -3.33
C THR A 272 10.03 -7.02 -3.85
N GLY A 273 10.29 -5.71 -3.97
CA GLY A 273 9.26 -4.70 -4.21
C GLY A 273 8.34 -4.46 -3.00
N LEU A 274 8.69 -4.99 -1.82
CA LEU A 274 7.94 -4.82 -0.58
C LEU A 274 8.49 -3.71 0.30
N GLY A 275 9.79 -3.41 0.23
CA GLY A 275 10.45 -2.51 1.17
C GLY A 275 9.81 -1.12 1.28
N LEU A 276 9.56 -0.42 0.16
CA LEU A 276 8.91 0.89 0.17
C LEU A 276 7.43 0.83 0.55
N TYR A 277 6.74 -0.25 0.21
CA TYR A 277 5.36 -0.48 0.67
C TYR A 277 5.31 -0.65 2.19
N ILE A 278 6.21 -1.45 2.78
CA ILE A 278 6.34 -1.63 4.23
C ILE A 278 6.66 -0.29 4.90
N ALA A 279 7.60 0.48 4.34
CA ALA A 279 7.92 1.81 4.83
C ALA A 279 6.68 2.73 4.85
N LYS A 280 5.88 2.74 3.76
CA LYS A 280 4.62 3.48 3.68
C LYS A 280 3.64 3.04 4.77
N LYS A 281 3.46 1.75 4.97
CA LYS A 281 2.54 1.22 5.98
C LYS A 281 2.96 1.63 7.39
N ILE A 282 4.23 1.47 7.74
CA ILE A 282 4.75 1.86 9.04
C ILE A 282 4.57 3.37 9.28
N VAL A 283 4.92 4.22 8.30
CA VAL A 283 4.78 5.67 8.43
C VAL A 283 3.31 6.07 8.60
N ILE A 284 2.38 5.46 7.84
CA ILE A 284 0.93 5.70 7.99
C ILE A 284 0.43 5.25 9.36
N SER A 285 0.90 4.10 9.90
CA SER A 285 0.56 3.64 11.24
C SER A 285 1.11 4.57 12.35
N HIS A 286 2.12 5.39 12.04
CA HIS A 286 2.63 6.48 12.88
C HIS A 286 1.91 7.82 12.62
N GLU A 287 0.78 7.83 11.91
CA GLU A 287 0.03 9.03 11.50
C GLU A 287 0.86 10.03 10.69
N GLY A 288 1.97 9.56 10.11
CA GLY A 288 2.83 10.31 9.22
C GLY A 288 2.41 10.23 7.75
N ARG A 289 3.15 10.96 6.92
CA ARG A 289 3.02 10.95 5.46
C ARG A 289 4.33 10.50 4.84
N ILE A 290 4.27 9.80 3.72
CA ILE A 290 5.45 9.40 2.93
C ILE A 290 5.21 9.74 1.46
N TRP A 291 6.22 10.28 0.80
CA TRP A 291 6.18 10.59 -0.64
C TRP A 291 7.59 10.57 -1.22
N ALA A 292 7.68 10.64 -2.54
CA ALA A 292 8.95 10.69 -3.25
C ALA A 292 9.01 11.86 -4.22
N LYS A 293 10.23 12.35 -4.48
CA LYS A 293 10.56 13.26 -5.57
C LYS A 293 11.77 12.68 -6.30
N SER A 294 11.66 12.51 -7.60
CA SER A 294 12.73 11.94 -8.40
C SER A 294 12.77 12.56 -9.79
N GLN A 295 13.94 12.54 -10.39
CA GLN A 295 14.17 12.85 -11.80
C GLN A 295 15.15 11.83 -12.34
N GLU A 296 14.82 11.23 -13.51
CA GLU A 296 15.73 10.30 -14.17
C GLU A 296 17.13 10.93 -14.37
N GLY A 297 18.15 10.18 -13.99
CA GLY A 297 19.55 10.60 -14.06
C GLY A 297 20.01 11.54 -12.93
N LYS A 298 19.13 11.96 -12.01
CA LYS A 298 19.47 12.89 -10.92
C LYS A 298 19.25 12.33 -9.51
N GLY A 299 18.76 11.08 -9.42
CA GLY A 299 18.50 10.41 -8.15
C GLY A 299 17.09 10.58 -7.62
N THR A 300 16.86 10.05 -6.42
CA THR A 300 15.56 9.98 -5.76
C THR A 300 15.65 10.50 -4.33
N GLY A 301 14.70 11.32 -3.93
CA GLY A 301 14.46 11.70 -2.54
C GLY A 301 13.17 11.09 -2.04
N ILE A 302 13.26 10.27 -0.98
CA ILE A 302 12.12 9.75 -0.25
C ILE A 302 11.95 10.58 1.02
N PHE A 303 10.74 11.05 1.24
CA PHE A 303 10.38 11.93 2.36
C PHE A 303 9.34 11.24 3.23
N PHE A 304 9.49 11.35 4.54
CA PHE A 304 8.43 10.94 5.46
C PHE A 304 8.37 11.85 6.67
N THR A 305 7.22 11.86 7.37
CA THR A 305 6.99 12.70 8.55
C THR A 305 6.63 11.87 9.77
N LEU A 306 7.01 12.37 10.95
CA LEU A 306 6.62 11.83 12.24
C LEU A 306 6.01 12.96 13.08
N LYS A 307 4.94 12.67 13.81
CA LYS A 307 4.26 13.63 14.67
C LYS A 307 5.10 13.98 15.89
N LYS A 308 5.18 15.27 16.23
CA LYS A 308 5.76 15.74 17.50
C LYS A 308 4.88 15.36 18.68
N THR A 309 5.48 15.18 19.85
CA THR A 309 4.78 14.71 21.07
C THR A 309 3.63 15.62 21.49
N HIS A 310 3.78 16.93 21.36
CA HIS A 310 2.71 17.89 21.68
C HIS A 310 1.50 17.82 20.74
N SER A 311 1.71 17.44 19.47
CA SER A 311 0.63 17.24 18.50
C SER A 311 -0.10 15.92 18.71
N PHE A 312 0.61 14.88 19.13
CA PHE A 312 0.06 13.56 19.39
C PHE A 312 -0.88 13.54 20.62
N SER A 313 -0.54 14.27 21.67
CA SER A 313 -1.37 14.39 22.88
C SER A 313 -2.71 15.07 22.63
N LYS A 314 -2.84 15.93 21.62
CA LYS A 314 -4.12 16.50 21.18
C LYS A 314 -5.06 15.46 20.58
N ILE A 315 -4.52 14.47 19.85
CA ILE A 315 -5.28 13.41 19.17
C ILE A 315 -5.88 12.43 20.19
N ILE A 316 -5.09 12.04 21.21
CA ILE A 316 -5.56 11.16 22.30
C ILE A 316 -6.68 11.83 23.10
N LYS A 317 -6.59 13.15 23.37
CA LYS A 317 -7.63 13.91 24.08
C LYS A 317 -8.94 14.06 23.28
N LEU A 318 -8.90 13.90 21.95
CA LEU A 318 -10.08 13.96 21.06
C LEU A 318 -10.76 12.59 20.85
N GLY A 319 -10.40 11.53 21.63
CA GLY A 319 -11.11 10.26 21.66
C GLY A 319 -10.91 9.36 20.45
N LYS A 320 -9.87 9.60 19.64
CA LYS A 320 -9.41 8.64 18.64
C LYS A 320 -8.30 7.81 19.28
N GLN A 321 -8.66 6.69 19.91
CA GLN A 321 -7.69 5.63 20.20
C GLN A 321 -7.13 5.10 18.86
N PRO A 322 -5.83 4.79 18.78
CA PRO A 322 -5.17 4.25 17.58
C PRO A 322 -5.74 2.92 17.14
#